data_06f47340131251944e024d6ad8a70e0d
#
_entry.id   06f47340131251944e024d6ad8a70e0d
#
_cell.length_a   1.000
_cell.length_b   1.000
_cell.length_c   1.000
_cell.angle_alpha   90.00
_cell.angle_beta   90.00
_cell.angle_gamma   90.00
#
_symmetry.space_group_name_H-M   'P 1'
#
loop_
_entity.id
_entity.type
_entity.pdbx_description
1 polymer ?
#
loop_
_entity_poly.entity_id
_entity_poly.type
_entity_poly.pdbx_seq_one_letter_code
_entity_poly.pdbx_strand_id
1 'polypeptide(L)'
;DLKWRDALLVAHRVNSNKQTFYSGGNNMAFDGIVVASLASELKHKLLNGRISKIAQPEADELLLTVKSTEGQYRLSISADASLPLVYLTSKNKPSPMTAPNFCMLLRKHISGGRIVDIWQPGLERIIHFTIEHLDELGDLCRKDLIVEIMGKHSNIIFCNDQGKIIDSIKHVSAQMSSVREVLPGRDYFIPDTMQKVDPLTVTSEEFAAHLTGKPMPLAKAIYTSFTGISPVTAEEICSLAGMDSSVPAQEYSADILLHLYTQFEIYLSAIKEDTFSPGIYFDGKEPKEFSALPLSHFVNYTRVEYDSVSEVLETYYSTRSLITRIRQKSVDLRHVVQTALERNRKKYDLQLRQLKDTENREKFKVYGELIN
;
A
#
# COMPACT_ATOMS: atom_id res chain seq x y z
N ASP A 1 -17.58 44.17 -2.53
CA ASP A 1 -18.60 43.14 -2.17
C ASP A 1 -18.92 42.13 -3.31
N LEU A 2 -18.51 42.37 -4.53
CA LEU A 2 -18.71 41.41 -5.64
C LEU A 2 -17.63 40.31 -5.73
N LYS A 3 -16.43 40.55 -5.27
CA LYS A 3 -15.31 39.57 -5.33
C LYS A 3 -15.44 38.35 -4.44
N TRP A 4 -16.28 38.37 -3.41
CA TRP A 4 -16.50 37.23 -2.51
C TRP A 4 -17.61 36.27 -2.99
N ARG A 5 -18.52 36.74 -3.83
CA ARG A 5 -19.57 35.90 -4.42
C ARG A 5 -19.03 34.98 -5.50
N ASP A 6 -18.05 35.43 -6.28
CA ASP A 6 -17.44 34.61 -7.34
C ASP A 6 -16.54 33.52 -6.79
N ALA A 7 -15.86 33.75 -5.65
CA ALA A 7 -15.08 32.73 -4.97
C ALA A 7 -15.94 31.58 -4.36
N LEU A 8 -17.18 31.90 -3.94
CA LEU A 8 -18.14 30.91 -3.45
C LEU A 8 -18.78 30.09 -4.59
N LEU A 9 -18.97 30.69 -5.76
CA LEU A 9 -19.50 30.00 -6.95
C LEU A 9 -18.48 29.02 -7.58
N VAL A 10 -17.20 29.34 -7.50
CA VAL A 10 -16.13 28.43 -7.94
C VAL A 10 -16.00 27.23 -6.98
N ALA A 11 -16.18 27.42 -5.68
CA ALA A 11 -16.20 26.34 -4.70
C ALA A 11 -17.41 25.38 -4.83
N HIS A 12 -18.55 25.87 -5.37
CA HIS A 12 -19.74 25.05 -5.61
C HIS A 12 -19.70 24.26 -6.93
N ARG A 13 -18.89 24.69 -7.90
CA ARG A 13 -18.77 24.01 -9.21
C ARG A 13 -17.80 22.80 -9.21
N VAL A 14 -16.99 22.65 -8.17
CA VAL A 14 -16.05 21.51 -8.01
C VAL A 14 -16.75 20.26 -7.43
N ASN A 15 -18.02 20.39 -7.00
CA ASN A 15 -18.72 19.30 -6.29
C ASN A 15 -19.74 18.52 -7.14
N SER A 16 -19.75 18.68 -8.47
CA SER A 16 -20.73 17.99 -9.33
C SER A 16 -20.18 17.00 -10.35
N ASN A 17 -18.90 16.62 -10.27
CA ASN A 17 -18.41 15.42 -10.94
C ASN A 17 -18.31 14.28 -9.91
N LYS A 18 -19.44 13.63 -9.65
CA LYS A 18 -19.46 12.28 -9.08
C LYS A 18 -18.92 11.30 -10.13
N GLN A 19 -17.61 11.26 -10.29
CA GLN A 19 -16.97 10.01 -10.70
C GLN A 19 -17.09 9.06 -9.50
N THR A 20 -17.74 7.95 -9.75
CA THR A 20 -17.87 6.82 -8.84
C THR A 20 -16.48 6.38 -8.38
N PHE A 21 -16.02 6.97 -7.28
CA PHE A 21 -14.91 6.40 -6.55
C PHE A 21 -15.41 5.08 -5.97
N TYR A 22 -14.83 3.99 -6.41
CA TYR A 22 -14.93 2.70 -5.75
C TYR A 22 -14.43 2.85 -4.31
N SER A 23 -15.34 3.22 -3.40
CA SER A 23 -15.14 3.13 -1.96
C SER A 23 -15.49 1.69 -1.57
N GLY A 24 -14.50 0.83 -1.55
CA GLY A 24 -14.73 -0.53 -1.11
C GLY A 24 -13.48 -1.39 -1.18
N GLY A 25 -12.78 -1.51 -0.06
CA GLY A 25 -11.68 -2.46 0.11
C GLY A 25 -10.31 -1.85 -0.21
N ASN A 26 -9.35 -2.12 0.64
CA ASN A 26 -7.93 -1.78 0.46
C ASN A 26 -7.43 -2.22 -0.93
N ASN A 27 -7.60 -1.40 -1.95
CA ASN A 27 -6.87 -1.50 -3.21
C ASN A 27 -5.43 -1.11 -2.90
N MET A 28 -4.65 -2.09 -2.42
CA MET A 28 -3.21 -1.89 -2.32
C MET A 28 -2.67 -1.99 -3.74
N ALA A 29 -2.14 -0.86 -4.22
CA ALA A 29 -1.31 -0.80 -5.41
C ALA A 29 -0.06 -1.72 -5.32
N PHE A 30 0.21 -2.25 -4.14
CA PHE A 30 1.28 -3.19 -3.85
C PHE A 30 0.85 -4.61 -4.20
N ASP A 31 0.87 -4.94 -5.49
CA ASP A 31 0.52 -6.26 -6.00
C ASP A 31 1.74 -7.19 -6.15
N GLY A 32 1.51 -8.40 -6.66
CA GLY A 32 2.58 -9.39 -6.84
C GLY A 32 3.65 -8.97 -7.85
N ILE A 33 3.30 -8.14 -8.83
CA ILE A 33 4.25 -7.64 -9.84
C ILE A 33 5.16 -6.57 -9.24
N VAL A 34 4.62 -5.70 -8.40
CA VAL A 34 5.44 -4.73 -7.64
C VAL A 34 6.38 -5.45 -6.68
N VAL A 35 5.91 -6.53 -6.04
CA VAL A 35 6.78 -7.37 -5.18
C VAL A 35 7.87 -8.06 -6.01
N ALA A 36 7.57 -8.52 -7.23
CA ALA A 36 8.57 -9.10 -8.13
C ALA A 36 9.67 -8.09 -8.49
N SER A 37 9.27 -6.88 -8.88
CA SER A 37 10.22 -5.78 -9.16
C SER A 37 11.07 -5.45 -7.94
N LEU A 38 10.46 -5.43 -6.75
CA LEU A 38 11.18 -5.18 -5.50
C LEU A 38 12.16 -6.31 -5.17
N ALA A 39 11.73 -7.56 -5.29
CA ALA A 39 12.61 -8.72 -5.05
C ALA A 39 13.82 -8.72 -5.98
N SER A 40 13.62 -8.35 -7.25
CA SER A 40 14.70 -8.17 -8.22
C SER A 40 15.66 -7.04 -7.81
N GLU A 41 15.14 -5.84 -7.50
CA GLU A 41 15.98 -4.72 -7.04
C GLU A 41 16.79 -5.09 -5.80
N LEU A 42 16.12 -5.72 -4.80
CA LEU A 42 16.78 -6.14 -3.57
C LEU A 42 17.84 -7.22 -3.84
N LYS A 43 17.57 -8.14 -4.75
CA LYS A 43 18.55 -9.18 -5.15
C LYS A 43 19.77 -8.54 -5.79
N HIS A 44 19.61 -7.62 -6.73
CA HIS A 44 20.73 -6.93 -7.37
C HIS A 44 21.59 -6.16 -6.35
N LYS A 45 20.97 -5.45 -5.40
CA LYS A 45 21.70 -4.58 -4.46
C LYS A 45 22.21 -5.27 -3.20
N LEU A 46 21.51 -6.30 -2.70
CA LEU A 46 21.78 -6.89 -1.40
C LEU A 46 22.35 -8.32 -1.44
N LEU A 47 22.32 -9.01 -2.59
CA LEU A 47 22.86 -10.37 -2.69
C LEU A 47 24.34 -10.38 -2.33
N ASN A 48 24.74 -11.38 -1.56
CA ASN A 48 26.08 -11.52 -0.95
C ASN A 48 26.46 -10.42 0.05
N GLY A 49 25.58 -9.47 0.32
CA GLY A 49 25.79 -8.45 1.34
C GLY A 49 25.71 -9.03 2.75
N ARG A 50 26.43 -8.39 3.69
CA ARG A 50 26.45 -8.77 5.12
C ARG A 50 25.55 -7.84 5.92
N ILE A 51 24.71 -8.40 6.79
CA ILE A 51 23.85 -7.67 7.71
C ILE A 51 24.73 -7.08 8.82
N SER A 52 25.00 -5.78 8.75
CA SER A 52 25.90 -5.09 9.69
C SER A 52 25.17 -4.49 10.90
N LYS A 53 23.86 -4.19 10.77
CA LYS A 53 23.05 -3.65 11.86
C LYS A 53 21.60 -4.10 11.70
N ILE A 54 20.98 -4.44 12.84
CA ILE A 54 19.56 -4.78 12.95
C ILE A 54 18.96 -3.86 14.00
N ALA A 55 17.89 -3.15 13.63
CA ALA A 55 17.14 -2.27 14.50
C ALA A 55 15.63 -2.52 14.33
N GLN A 56 14.88 -2.29 15.38
CA GLN A 56 13.42 -2.34 15.39
C GLN A 56 12.91 -1.01 15.93
N PRO A 57 12.72 0.01 15.05
CA PRO A 57 12.31 1.34 15.46
C PRO A 57 10.91 1.38 16.07
N GLU A 58 9.99 0.60 15.50
CA GLU A 58 8.59 0.46 15.95
C GLU A 58 8.26 -1.00 16.24
N ALA A 59 7.12 -1.23 16.88
CA ALA A 59 6.69 -2.58 17.29
C ALA A 59 6.61 -3.57 16.12
N ASP A 60 6.28 -3.10 14.93
CA ASP A 60 6.04 -3.88 13.72
C ASP A 60 6.95 -3.49 12.54
N GLU A 61 8.07 -2.81 12.82
CA GLU A 61 9.03 -2.36 11.80
C GLU A 61 10.46 -2.81 12.11
N LEU A 62 11.16 -3.34 11.10
CA LEU A 62 12.60 -3.62 11.13
C LEU A 62 13.35 -2.67 10.19
N LEU A 63 14.57 -2.31 10.58
CA LEU A 63 15.53 -1.59 9.76
C LEU A 63 16.85 -2.38 9.75
N LEU A 64 17.15 -2.98 8.60
CA LEU A 64 18.38 -3.73 8.38
C LEU A 64 19.40 -2.86 7.65
N THR A 65 20.64 -2.81 8.11
CA THR A 65 21.74 -2.20 7.38
C THR A 65 22.58 -3.33 6.79
N VAL A 66 22.70 -3.35 5.46
CA VAL A 66 23.43 -4.36 4.71
C VAL A 66 24.62 -3.70 4.01
N LYS A 67 25.79 -4.28 4.15
CA LYS A 67 27.00 -3.89 3.44
C LYS A 67 27.28 -4.87 2.31
N SER A 68 27.22 -4.39 1.09
CA SER A 68 27.60 -5.14 -0.11
C SER A 68 28.88 -4.58 -0.74
N THR A 69 29.33 -5.15 -1.83
CA THR A 69 30.49 -4.65 -2.59
C THR A 69 30.24 -3.28 -3.21
N GLU A 70 28.98 -2.95 -3.51
CA GLU A 70 28.59 -1.69 -4.14
C GLU A 70 28.34 -0.58 -3.15
N GLY A 71 28.20 -0.90 -1.85
CA GLY A 71 27.94 0.12 -0.83
C GLY A 71 27.18 -0.40 0.37
N GLN A 72 26.64 0.56 1.13
CA GLN A 72 25.84 0.30 2.31
C GLN A 72 24.39 0.70 2.05
N TYR A 73 23.49 -0.24 2.20
CA TYR A 73 22.05 -0.07 2.01
C TYR A 73 21.28 -0.21 3.33
N ARG A 74 20.19 0.52 3.46
CA ARG A 74 19.23 0.33 4.55
C ARG A 74 17.93 -0.22 3.99
N LEU A 75 17.51 -1.37 4.47
CA LEU A 75 16.25 -2.01 4.14
C LEU A 75 15.25 -1.75 5.27
N SER A 76 14.20 -1.00 4.98
CA SER A 76 13.06 -0.81 5.86
C SER A 76 12.01 -1.86 5.55
N ILE A 77 11.54 -2.56 6.59
CA ILE A 77 10.51 -3.59 6.50
C ILE A 77 9.45 -3.27 7.55
N SER A 78 8.25 -2.95 7.10
CA SER A 78 7.10 -2.67 7.95
C SER A 78 6.01 -3.70 7.76
N ALA A 79 5.57 -4.31 8.84
CA ALA A 79 4.39 -5.16 8.92
C ALA A 79 3.16 -4.41 9.45
N ASP A 80 3.15 -3.07 9.40
CA ASP A 80 1.99 -2.26 9.80
C ASP A 80 0.72 -2.72 9.09
N ALA A 81 -0.39 -2.82 9.82
CA ALA A 81 -1.64 -3.35 9.30
C ALA A 81 -2.27 -2.47 8.21
N SER A 82 -2.01 -1.16 8.27
CA SER A 82 -2.56 -0.17 7.35
C SER A 82 -1.64 0.10 6.18
N LEU A 83 -0.32 0.01 6.41
CA LEU A 83 0.71 0.36 5.44
C LEU A 83 1.93 -0.57 5.54
N PRO A 84 1.78 -1.85 5.19
CA PRO A 84 2.93 -2.73 5.12
C PRO A 84 3.79 -2.37 3.92
N LEU A 85 5.09 -2.20 4.15
CA LEU A 85 6.05 -1.76 3.14
C LEU A 85 7.40 -2.44 3.30
N VAL A 86 8.05 -2.69 2.17
CA VAL A 86 9.46 -3.09 2.09
C VAL A 86 10.13 -2.23 1.05
N TYR A 87 11.22 -1.55 1.40
CA TYR A 87 11.95 -0.72 0.43
C TYR A 87 13.33 -0.34 0.97
N LEU A 88 14.23 -0.01 0.07
CA LEU A 88 15.52 0.61 0.42
C LEU A 88 15.32 2.10 0.70
N THR A 89 15.97 2.61 1.75
CA THR A 89 15.86 4.01 2.15
C THR A 89 17.21 4.59 2.58
N SER A 90 17.39 5.87 2.34
CA SER A 90 18.51 6.64 2.92
C SER A 90 18.21 7.10 4.34
N LYS A 91 16.93 7.09 4.75
CA LYS A 91 16.49 7.60 6.06
C LYS A 91 16.90 6.66 7.18
N ASN A 92 17.28 7.27 8.30
CA ASN A 92 17.49 6.54 9.55
C ASN A 92 16.36 6.88 10.52
N LYS A 93 15.89 5.88 11.26
CA LYS A 93 14.89 6.06 12.31
C LYS A 93 15.56 5.85 13.67
N PRO A 94 15.22 6.67 14.68
CA PRO A 94 15.69 6.43 16.04
C PRO A 94 15.15 5.07 16.52
N SER A 95 15.98 4.34 17.23
CA SER A 95 15.59 3.06 17.85
C SER A 95 15.28 3.28 19.33
N PRO A 96 14.38 2.49 19.93
CA PRO A 96 14.15 2.54 21.36
C PRO A 96 15.42 2.21 22.14
N MET A 97 15.55 2.71 23.37
CA MET A 97 16.73 2.46 24.22
C MET A 97 16.94 0.97 24.50
N THR A 98 15.84 0.25 24.68
CA THR A 98 15.84 -1.21 24.84
C THR A 98 15.29 -1.87 23.58
N ALA A 99 16.10 -2.71 22.94
CA ALA A 99 15.67 -3.41 21.73
C ALA A 99 14.58 -4.45 22.06
N PRO A 100 13.51 -4.54 21.27
CA PRO A 100 12.49 -5.59 21.43
C PRO A 100 13.07 -7.01 21.28
N ASN A 101 12.40 -8.01 21.87
CA ASN A 101 12.85 -9.40 21.89
C ASN A 101 13.12 -9.96 20.49
N PHE A 102 12.24 -9.70 19.52
CA PHE A 102 12.43 -10.16 18.14
C PHE A 102 13.69 -9.57 17.51
N CYS A 103 13.98 -8.28 17.74
CA CYS A 103 15.23 -7.65 17.30
C CYS A 103 16.46 -8.30 17.94
N MET A 104 16.39 -8.59 19.24
CA MET A 104 17.50 -9.24 19.96
C MET A 104 17.74 -10.65 19.45
N LEU A 105 16.68 -11.40 19.17
CA LEU A 105 16.75 -12.74 18.58
C LEU A 105 17.40 -12.68 17.19
N LEU A 106 16.98 -11.78 16.31
CA LEU A 106 17.60 -11.60 15.00
C LEU A 106 19.08 -11.23 15.12
N ARG A 107 19.44 -10.32 16.05
CA ARG A 107 20.84 -9.96 16.30
C ARG A 107 21.68 -11.17 16.71
N LYS A 108 21.15 -12.02 17.58
CA LYS A 108 21.84 -13.25 18.02
C LYS A 108 22.11 -14.18 16.84
N HIS A 109 21.16 -14.35 15.93
CA HIS A 109 21.23 -15.38 14.90
C HIS A 109 21.80 -14.90 13.55
N ILE A 110 21.54 -13.67 13.13
CA ILE A 110 21.88 -13.24 11.76
C ILE A 110 22.71 -11.94 11.70
N SER A 111 23.20 -11.41 12.83
CA SER A 111 24.15 -10.30 12.79
C SER A 111 25.47 -10.76 12.17
N GLY A 112 25.96 -10.02 11.16
CA GLY A 112 27.14 -10.42 10.37
C GLY A 112 26.85 -11.49 9.31
N GLY A 113 25.65 -12.06 9.28
CA GLY A 113 25.21 -13.05 8.31
C GLY A 113 25.20 -12.48 6.87
N ARG A 114 25.38 -13.37 5.89
CA ARG A 114 25.40 -13.06 4.48
C ARG A 114 24.06 -13.41 3.84
N ILE A 115 23.48 -12.48 3.10
CA ILE A 115 22.27 -12.73 2.31
C ILE A 115 22.69 -13.53 1.07
N VAL A 116 22.24 -14.77 0.94
CA VAL A 116 22.62 -15.68 -0.16
C VAL A 116 21.54 -15.87 -1.19
N ASP A 117 20.28 -15.55 -0.85
CA ASP A 117 19.19 -15.47 -1.83
C ASP A 117 18.10 -14.50 -1.37
N ILE A 118 17.41 -13.91 -2.33
CA ILE A 118 16.21 -13.11 -2.17
C ILE A 118 15.24 -13.55 -3.26
N TRP A 119 14.06 -14.03 -2.87
CA TRP A 119 13.11 -14.59 -3.82
C TRP A 119 11.66 -14.41 -3.37
N GLN A 120 10.76 -14.52 -4.33
CA GLN A 120 9.31 -14.43 -4.17
C GLN A 120 8.69 -15.76 -4.62
N PRO A 121 7.80 -16.39 -3.83
CA PRO A 121 7.08 -17.60 -4.25
C PRO A 121 5.98 -17.24 -5.25
N GLY A 122 6.13 -17.65 -6.52
CA GLY A 122 5.24 -17.24 -7.59
C GLY A 122 5.07 -15.72 -7.64
N LEU A 123 3.84 -15.22 -7.70
CA LEU A 123 3.51 -13.80 -7.51
C LEU A 123 2.81 -13.51 -6.17
N GLU A 124 3.13 -14.27 -5.13
CA GLU A 124 2.66 -13.96 -3.78
C GLU A 124 3.26 -12.64 -3.28
N ARG A 125 2.55 -11.96 -2.39
CA ARG A 125 3.06 -10.75 -1.73
C ARG A 125 3.96 -11.11 -0.55
N ILE A 126 4.97 -11.91 -0.83
CA ILE A 126 5.92 -12.47 0.14
C ILE A 126 7.32 -12.35 -0.43
N ILE A 127 8.27 -11.94 0.39
CA ILE A 127 9.69 -11.93 0.04
C ILE A 127 10.44 -12.77 1.07
N HIS A 128 11.24 -13.71 0.61
CA HIS A 128 12.17 -14.51 1.39
C HIS A 128 13.57 -13.93 1.29
N PHE A 129 14.25 -13.80 2.42
CA PHE A 129 15.67 -13.51 2.52
C PHE A 129 16.35 -14.71 3.15
N THR A 130 17.10 -15.47 2.36
CA THR A 130 17.88 -16.60 2.86
C THR A 130 19.26 -16.09 3.32
N ILE A 131 19.58 -16.33 4.59
CA ILE A 131 20.75 -15.78 5.27
C ILE A 131 21.63 -16.91 5.76
N GLU A 132 22.91 -16.91 5.36
CA GLU A 132 23.94 -17.78 5.88
C GLU A 132 24.67 -17.10 7.06
N HIS A 133 24.88 -17.84 8.11
CA HIS A 133 25.65 -17.40 9.27
C HIS A 133 26.34 -18.61 9.91
N LEU A 134 27.31 -18.36 10.76
CA LEU A 134 27.90 -19.40 11.62
C LEU A 134 27.08 -19.50 12.89
N ASP A 135 26.79 -20.73 13.32
CA ASP A 135 26.17 -20.99 14.61
C ASP A 135 27.17 -20.89 15.78
N GLU A 136 26.72 -21.20 16.98
CA GLU A 136 27.55 -21.15 18.20
C GLU A 136 28.72 -22.18 18.20
N LEU A 137 28.63 -23.23 17.38
CA LEU A 137 29.67 -24.22 17.18
C LEU A 137 30.62 -23.88 16.03
N GLY A 138 30.30 -22.86 15.24
CA GLY A 138 31.06 -22.47 14.07
C GLY A 138 30.62 -23.15 12.76
N ASP A 139 29.52 -23.91 12.80
CA ASP A 139 28.95 -24.57 11.64
C ASP A 139 28.13 -23.58 10.79
N LEU A 140 28.21 -23.75 9.46
CA LEU A 140 27.47 -22.91 8.53
C LEU A 140 25.99 -23.30 8.51
N CYS A 141 25.14 -22.38 8.93
CA CYS A 141 23.69 -22.53 8.98
C CYS A 141 23.00 -21.58 8.02
N ARG A 142 21.81 -21.98 7.56
CA ARG A 142 20.89 -21.12 6.81
C ARG A 142 19.64 -20.86 7.61
N LYS A 143 19.11 -19.63 7.48
CA LYS A 143 17.83 -19.21 8.05
C LYS A 143 17.13 -18.29 7.09
N ASP A 144 15.79 -18.28 7.12
CA ASP A 144 14.97 -17.44 6.30
C ASP A 144 14.29 -16.34 7.13
N LEU A 145 14.43 -15.10 6.68
CA LEU A 145 13.60 -13.99 7.11
C LEU A 145 12.54 -13.78 6.05
N ILE A 146 11.29 -14.05 6.40
CA ILE A 146 10.15 -14.04 5.49
C ILE A 146 9.31 -12.81 5.78
N VAL A 147 9.03 -12.02 4.76
CA VAL A 147 8.23 -10.80 4.86
C VAL A 147 6.93 -10.97 4.08
N GLU A 148 5.82 -10.96 4.79
CA GLU A 148 4.47 -11.03 4.22
C GLU A 148 3.83 -9.66 4.18
N ILE A 149 3.37 -9.23 2.98
CA ILE A 149 2.81 -7.92 2.71
C ILE A 149 1.32 -8.07 2.38
N MET A 150 0.52 -8.38 3.41
CA MET A 150 -0.89 -8.80 3.27
C MET A 150 -1.85 -7.92 4.08
N GLY A 151 -1.62 -6.59 4.14
CA GLY A 151 -2.43 -5.65 4.91
C GLY A 151 -2.43 -6.00 6.40
N LYS A 152 -3.61 -6.17 6.98
CA LYS A 152 -3.75 -6.53 8.41
C LYS A 152 -3.11 -7.87 8.80
N HIS A 153 -2.85 -8.73 7.83
CA HIS A 153 -2.18 -10.02 8.02
C HIS A 153 -0.68 -10.00 7.73
N SER A 154 -0.12 -8.81 7.48
CA SER A 154 1.32 -8.65 7.26
C SER A 154 2.12 -9.06 8.48
N ASN A 155 3.25 -9.72 8.24
CA ASN A 155 4.12 -10.23 9.29
C ASN A 155 5.59 -10.27 8.82
N ILE A 156 6.50 -10.38 9.78
CA ILE A 156 7.92 -10.68 9.54
C ILE A 156 8.23 -11.91 10.36
N ILE A 157 8.56 -13.01 9.67
CA ILE A 157 8.67 -14.34 10.26
C ILE A 157 10.11 -14.83 10.09
N PHE A 158 10.69 -15.38 11.11
CA PHE A 158 12.03 -15.90 11.09
C PHE A 158 12.01 -17.43 11.26
N CYS A 159 12.55 -18.16 10.27
CA CYS A 159 12.51 -19.60 10.17
C CYS A 159 13.91 -20.19 10.13
N ASN A 160 14.01 -21.46 10.53
CA ASN A 160 15.20 -22.27 10.30
C ASN A 160 15.19 -22.86 8.88
N ASP A 161 16.24 -23.60 8.51
CA ASP A 161 16.43 -24.28 7.24
C ASP A 161 15.39 -25.38 6.93
N GLN A 162 14.67 -25.85 7.96
CA GLN A 162 13.58 -26.84 7.84
C GLN A 162 12.19 -26.18 7.73
N GLY A 163 12.11 -24.84 7.63
CA GLY A 163 10.86 -24.12 7.56
C GLY A 163 10.12 -24.01 8.90
N LYS A 164 10.76 -24.37 10.04
CA LYS A 164 10.15 -24.15 11.36
C LYS A 164 10.35 -22.71 11.81
N ILE A 165 9.27 -22.12 12.30
CA ILE A 165 9.26 -20.74 12.83
C ILE A 165 10.09 -20.72 14.10
N ILE A 166 11.14 -19.91 14.12
CA ILE A 166 11.92 -19.59 15.31
C ILE A 166 11.22 -18.51 16.12
N ASP A 167 10.77 -17.44 15.43
CA ASP A 167 9.97 -16.37 16.01
C ASP A 167 9.35 -15.50 14.89
N SER A 168 8.51 -14.55 15.27
CA SER A 168 7.91 -13.58 14.37
C SER A 168 7.67 -12.24 15.05
N ILE A 169 7.60 -11.16 14.27
CA ILE A 169 7.34 -9.83 14.83
C ILE A 169 5.92 -9.71 15.37
N LYS A 170 4.98 -10.50 14.81
CA LYS A 170 3.60 -10.64 15.29
C LYS A 170 3.28 -12.11 15.52
N HIS A 171 2.98 -12.48 16.75
CA HIS A 171 2.49 -13.80 17.08
C HIS A 171 1.02 -13.94 16.72
N VAL A 172 0.65 -15.01 16.01
CA VAL A 172 -0.72 -15.31 15.62
C VAL A 172 -1.11 -16.68 16.20
N SER A 173 -1.97 -16.68 17.20
CA SER A 173 -2.47 -17.91 17.82
C SER A 173 -3.71 -18.46 17.11
N ALA A 174 -4.09 -19.69 17.42
CA ALA A 174 -5.34 -20.31 16.93
C ALA A 174 -6.61 -19.51 17.28
N GLN A 175 -6.57 -18.71 18.34
CA GLN A 175 -7.68 -17.82 18.70
C GLN A 175 -7.79 -16.59 17.78
N MET A 176 -6.67 -16.17 17.18
CA MET A 176 -6.59 -14.99 16.30
C MET A 176 -6.81 -15.37 14.82
N SER A 177 -6.50 -16.58 14.43
CA SER A 177 -6.63 -17.06 13.05
C SER A 177 -7.05 -18.52 13.02
N SER A 178 -8.09 -18.81 12.28
CA SER A 178 -8.53 -20.19 11.97
C SER A 178 -7.73 -20.83 10.84
N VAL A 179 -6.91 -20.06 10.11
CA VAL A 179 -6.21 -20.51 8.91
C VAL A 179 -4.84 -21.10 9.26
N ARG A 180 -4.06 -20.38 10.06
CA ARG A 180 -2.75 -20.85 10.53
C ARG A 180 -2.33 -20.15 11.81
N GLU A 181 -1.46 -20.81 12.56
CA GLU A 181 -0.74 -20.19 13.66
C GLU A 181 0.64 -19.70 13.18
N VAL A 182 1.09 -18.56 13.71
CA VAL A 182 2.46 -18.05 13.51
C VAL A 182 3.07 -17.90 14.89
N LEU A 183 3.64 -19.00 15.39
CA LEU A 183 4.22 -19.13 16.73
C LEU A 183 5.53 -19.93 16.66
N PRO A 184 6.46 -19.72 17.58
CA PRO A 184 7.68 -20.53 17.68
C PRO A 184 7.41 -22.03 17.68
N GLY A 185 8.19 -22.79 16.89
CA GLY A 185 8.09 -24.24 16.76
C GLY A 185 7.04 -24.74 15.77
N ARG A 186 6.16 -23.87 15.22
CA ARG A 186 5.22 -24.22 14.16
C ARG A 186 5.93 -24.25 12.80
N ASP A 187 5.36 -25.02 11.87
CA ASP A 187 5.83 -25.04 10.50
C ASP A 187 5.30 -23.80 9.75
N TYR A 188 6.17 -23.14 8.98
CA TYR A 188 5.77 -22.07 8.09
C TYR A 188 5.15 -22.66 6.84
N PHE A 189 4.00 -22.12 6.42
CA PHE A 189 3.38 -22.40 5.13
C PHE A 189 2.56 -21.19 4.66
N ILE A 190 2.39 -21.08 3.35
CA ILE A 190 1.55 -20.08 2.72
C ILE A 190 0.13 -20.67 2.62
N PRO A 191 -0.89 -20.06 3.27
CA PRO A 191 -2.24 -20.61 3.20
C PRO A 191 -2.85 -20.44 1.80
N ASP A 192 -3.28 -21.52 1.20
CA ASP A 192 -4.09 -21.48 -0.02
C ASP A 192 -5.58 -21.26 0.32
N THR A 193 -5.91 -20.01 0.70
CA THR A 193 -7.28 -19.65 1.08
C THR A 193 -8.16 -19.25 -0.10
N MET A 194 -7.56 -18.92 -1.24
CA MET A 194 -8.27 -18.34 -2.38
C MET A 194 -8.29 -19.23 -3.64
N GLN A 195 -7.58 -20.34 -3.63
CA GLN A 195 -7.44 -21.28 -4.76
C GLN A 195 -7.09 -20.56 -6.07
N LYS A 196 -6.20 -19.56 -5.97
CA LYS A 196 -5.70 -18.84 -7.13
C LYS A 196 -4.57 -19.60 -7.78
N VAL A 197 -4.48 -19.46 -9.11
CA VAL A 197 -3.43 -20.10 -9.92
C VAL A 197 -2.23 -19.16 -10.03
N ASP A 198 -1.03 -19.73 -10.06
CA ASP A 198 0.19 -18.98 -10.34
C ASP A 198 0.19 -18.51 -11.81
N PRO A 199 0.13 -17.19 -12.06
CA PRO A 199 0.05 -16.66 -13.41
C PRO A 199 1.34 -16.86 -14.23
N LEU A 200 2.46 -17.20 -13.60
CA LEU A 200 3.74 -17.41 -14.27
C LEU A 200 3.87 -18.81 -14.90
N THR A 201 3.02 -19.76 -14.48
CA THR A 201 3.08 -21.17 -14.91
C THR A 201 1.79 -21.65 -15.59
N VAL A 202 0.71 -20.85 -15.55
CA VAL A 202 -0.59 -21.22 -16.13
C VAL A 202 -0.48 -21.36 -17.66
N THR A 203 -1.08 -22.42 -18.20
CA THR A 203 -1.20 -22.63 -19.66
C THR A 203 -2.38 -21.85 -20.26
N SER A 204 -2.42 -21.72 -21.57
CA SER A 204 -3.51 -21.06 -22.29
C SER A 204 -4.87 -21.72 -22.05
N GLU A 205 -4.89 -23.06 -21.99
CA GLU A 205 -6.08 -23.86 -21.74
C GLU A 205 -6.58 -23.66 -20.30
N GLU A 206 -5.67 -23.72 -19.33
CA GLU A 206 -5.99 -23.47 -17.92
C GLU A 206 -6.48 -22.03 -17.71
N PHE A 207 -5.81 -21.04 -18.34
CA PHE A 207 -6.24 -19.65 -18.28
C PHE A 207 -7.67 -19.47 -18.79
N ALA A 208 -7.98 -20.00 -19.98
CA ALA A 208 -9.32 -19.94 -20.54
C ALA A 208 -10.32 -20.66 -19.64
N ALA A 209 -10.01 -21.85 -19.13
CA ALA A 209 -10.88 -22.61 -18.23
C ALA A 209 -11.21 -21.85 -16.93
N HIS A 210 -10.24 -21.10 -16.39
CA HIS A 210 -10.46 -20.29 -15.19
C HIS A 210 -11.33 -19.06 -15.41
N LEU A 211 -11.49 -18.58 -16.64
CA LEU A 211 -12.32 -17.42 -16.98
C LEU A 211 -13.66 -17.80 -17.58
N THR A 212 -13.73 -18.90 -18.34
CA THR A 212 -14.95 -19.35 -19.01
C THR A 212 -16.11 -19.55 -18.04
N GLY A 213 -17.28 -19.05 -18.40
CA GLY A 213 -18.51 -19.22 -17.63
C GLY A 213 -18.62 -18.38 -16.35
N LYS A 214 -17.65 -17.51 -16.04
CA LYS A 214 -17.75 -16.63 -14.88
C LYS A 214 -18.70 -15.46 -15.14
N PRO A 215 -19.81 -15.32 -14.36
CA PRO A 215 -20.80 -14.25 -14.54
C PRO A 215 -20.35 -12.95 -13.83
N MET A 216 -19.11 -12.56 -14.00
CA MET A 216 -18.54 -11.35 -13.40
C MET A 216 -17.68 -10.61 -14.41
N PRO A 217 -17.46 -9.28 -14.24
CA PRO A 217 -16.59 -8.47 -15.09
C PRO A 217 -15.26 -9.16 -15.38
N LEU A 218 -14.77 -9.07 -16.61
CA LEU A 218 -13.56 -9.75 -17.07
C LEU A 218 -12.34 -9.42 -16.20
N ALA A 219 -12.10 -8.14 -15.89
CA ALA A 219 -11.02 -7.77 -15.00
C ALA A 219 -11.15 -8.44 -13.62
N LYS A 220 -12.39 -8.53 -13.08
CA LYS A 220 -12.64 -9.19 -11.80
C LYS A 220 -12.38 -10.69 -11.89
N ALA A 221 -12.78 -11.34 -12.98
CA ALA A 221 -12.48 -12.75 -13.22
C ALA A 221 -10.97 -13.00 -13.24
N ILE A 222 -10.18 -12.11 -13.85
CA ILE A 222 -8.71 -12.22 -13.89
C ILE A 222 -8.11 -12.09 -12.49
N TYR A 223 -8.31 -10.97 -11.77
CA TYR A 223 -7.62 -10.75 -10.49
C TYR A 223 -8.13 -11.67 -9.37
N THR A 224 -9.29 -12.28 -9.50
CA THR A 224 -9.77 -13.29 -8.55
C THR A 224 -9.27 -14.71 -8.86
N SER A 225 -8.83 -14.98 -10.09
CA SER A 225 -8.34 -16.30 -10.52
C SER A 225 -6.83 -16.45 -10.38
N PHE A 226 -6.07 -15.36 -10.53
CA PHE A 226 -4.61 -15.43 -10.60
C PHE A 226 -3.96 -14.70 -9.41
N THR A 227 -2.95 -15.35 -8.83
CA THR A 227 -2.19 -14.82 -7.70
C THR A 227 -1.42 -13.56 -8.11
N GLY A 228 -1.39 -12.57 -7.23
CA GLY A 228 -0.57 -11.37 -7.40
C GLY A 228 -1.03 -10.37 -8.45
N ILE A 229 -2.13 -10.64 -9.15
CA ILE A 229 -2.73 -9.69 -10.10
C ILE A 229 -3.69 -8.76 -9.36
N SER A 230 -3.47 -7.45 -9.48
CA SER A 230 -4.35 -6.42 -8.93
C SER A 230 -5.49 -6.07 -9.90
N PRO A 231 -6.57 -5.41 -9.42
CA PRO A 231 -7.61 -4.88 -10.31
C PRO A 231 -7.05 -3.97 -11.40
N VAL A 232 -6.10 -3.10 -11.05
CA VAL A 232 -5.47 -2.16 -12.00
C VAL A 232 -4.68 -2.91 -13.07
N THR A 233 -3.91 -3.92 -12.67
CA THR A 233 -3.17 -4.78 -13.61
C THR A 233 -4.12 -5.58 -14.51
N ALA A 234 -5.23 -6.08 -13.97
CA ALA A 234 -6.22 -6.79 -14.77
C ALA A 234 -6.91 -5.88 -15.80
N GLU A 235 -7.19 -4.63 -15.43
CA GLU A 235 -7.71 -3.61 -16.36
C GLU A 235 -6.70 -3.28 -17.45
N GLU A 236 -5.41 -3.18 -17.11
CA GLU A 236 -4.35 -2.98 -18.11
C GLU A 236 -4.28 -4.12 -19.11
N ILE A 237 -4.31 -5.37 -18.66
CA ILE A 237 -4.27 -6.55 -19.52
C ILE A 237 -5.48 -6.56 -20.47
N CYS A 238 -6.68 -6.24 -19.98
CA CYS A 238 -7.86 -6.09 -20.81
C CYS A 238 -7.71 -4.97 -21.86
N SER A 239 -7.16 -3.83 -21.44
CA SER A 239 -6.89 -2.68 -22.31
C SER A 239 -5.90 -3.02 -23.43
N LEU A 240 -4.81 -3.71 -23.11
CA LEU A 240 -3.82 -4.18 -24.10
C LEU A 240 -4.42 -5.18 -25.08
N ALA A 241 -5.38 -5.99 -24.64
CA ALA A 241 -6.12 -6.90 -25.51
C ALA A 241 -7.25 -6.21 -26.31
N GLY A 242 -7.48 -4.91 -26.10
CA GLY A 242 -8.60 -4.17 -26.72
C GLY A 242 -9.97 -4.64 -26.25
N MET A 243 -10.07 -5.20 -25.03
CA MET A 243 -11.31 -5.79 -24.49
C MET A 243 -11.91 -4.89 -23.40
N ASP A 244 -13.24 -4.83 -23.34
CA ASP A 244 -13.93 -4.12 -22.26
C ASP A 244 -13.86 -4.94 -20.95
N SER A 245 -13.15 -4.42 -19.99
CA SER A 245 -12.92 -5.04 -18.68
C SER A 245 -14.19 -5.23 -17.85
N SER A 246 -15.26 -4.47 -18.16
CA SER A 246 -16.55 -4.48 -17.45
C SER A 246 -17.53 -5.54 -17.94
N VAL A 247 -17.35 -6.05 -19.15
CA VAL A 247 -18.18 -7.12 -19.73
C VAL A 247 -17.94 -8.43 -18.97
N PRO A 248 -18.99 -9.20 -18.65
CA PRO A 248 -18.85 -10.49 -18.00
C PRO A 248 -17.98 -11.47 -18.79
N ALA A 249 -17.06 -12.16 -18.10
CA ALA A 249 -16.12 -13.08 -18.74
C ALA A 249 -16.83 -14.21 -19.54
N GLN A 250 -18.03 -14.63 -19.11
CA GLN A 250 -18.84 -15.65 -19.80
C GLN A 250 -19.32 -15.24 -21.21
N GLU A 251 -19.30 -13.94 -21.54
CA GLU A 251 -19.72 -13.43 -22.85
C GLU A 251 -18.63 -13.55 -23.91
N TYR A 252 -17.41 -13.86 -23.51
CA TYR A 252 -16.27 -14.01 -24.41
C TYR A 252 -16.09 -15.49 -24.83
N SER A 253 -15.85 -15.69 -26.12
CA SER A 253 -15.53 -17.02 -26.67
C SER A 253 -14.12 -17.49 -26.26
N ALA A 254 -13.86 -18.78 -26.36
CA ALA A 254 -12.55 -19.35 -26.05
C ALA A 254 -11.41 -18.73 -26.90
N ASP A 255 -11.68 -18.43 -28.19
CA ASP A 255 -10.69 -17.82 -29.07
C ASP A 255 -10.31 -16.39 -28.62
N ILE A 256 -11.29 -15.62 -28.13
CA ILE A 256 -11.07 -14.28 -27.59
C ILE A 256 -10.27 -14.38 -26.28
N LEU A 257 -10.57 -15.35 -25.43
CA LEU A 257 -9.82 -15.59 -24.20
C LEU A 257 -8.38 -16.05 -24.46
N LEU A 258 -8.12 -16.74 -25.58
CA LEU A 258 -6.78 -17.08 -26.02
C LEU A 258 -5.99 -15.84 -26.46
N HIS A 259 -6.64 -14.90 -27.16
CA HIS A 259 -6.03 -13.61 -27.48
C HIS A 259 -5.69 -12.83 -26.21
N LEU A 260 -6.59 -12.80 -25.23
CA LEU A 260 -6.35 -12.19 -23.92
C LEU A 260 -5.15 -12.84 -23.21
N TYR A 261 -5.04 -14.18 -23.26
CA TYR A 261 -3.90 -14.91 -22.69
C TYR A 261 -2.57 -14.48 -23.32
N THR A 262 -2.54 -14.26 -24.62
CA THR A 262 -1.34 -13.77 -25.30
C THR A 262 -0.88 -12.42 -24.74
N GLN A 263 -1.80 -11.47 -24.53
CA GLN A 263 -1.48 -10.18 -23.94
C GLN A 263 -1.08 -10.30 -22.46
N PHE A 264 -1.75 -11.19 -21.71
CA PHE A 264 -1.41 -11.52 -20.34
C PHE A 264 0.04 -12.08 -20.25
N GLU A 265 0.42 -13.02 -21.10
CA GLU A 265 1.76 -13.59 -21.13
C GLU A 265 2.82 -12.56 -21.54
N ILE A 266 2.55 -11.74 -22.57
CA ILE A 266 3.45 -10.65 -22.99
C ILE A 266 3.65 -9.66 -21.83
N TYR A 267 2.59 -9.26 -21.13
CA TYR A 267 2.70 -8.33 -20.00
C TYR A 267 3.53 -8.91 -18.85
N LEU A 268 3.36 -10.19 -18.57
CA LEU A 268 4.10 -10.88 -17.50
C LEU A 268 5.53 -11.32 -17.94
N SER A 269 5.87 -11.29 -19.23
CA SER A 269 7.22 -11.63 -19.69
C SER A 269 8.27 -10.70 -19.08
N ALA A 270 7.92 -9.44 -18.81
CA ALA A 270 8.78 -8.47 -18.15
C ALA A 270 9.32 -8.97 -16.79
N ILE A 271 8.56 -9.80 -16.08
CA ILE A 271 8.98 -10.39 -14.81
C ILE A 271 10.05 -11.45 -15.06
N LYS A 272 9.86 -12.30 -16.07
CA LYS A 272 10.80 -13.37 -16.45
C LYS A 272 12.11 -12.80 -17.01
N GLU A 273 12.01 -11.68 -17.72
CA GLU A 273 13.12 -10.98 -18.38
C GLU A 273 13.78 -9.93 -17.47
N ASP A 274 13.24 -9.72 -16.27
CA ASP A 274 13.71 -8.70 -15.30
C ASP A 274 13.74 -7.27 -15.91
N THR A 275 12.74 -6.95 -16.72
CA THR A 275 12.63 -5.68 -17.46
C THR A 275 11.53 -4.80 -16.85
N PHE A 276 11.74 -4.36 -15.61
CA PHE A 276 10.81 -3.47 -14.93
C PHE A 276 11.02 -2.00 -15.30
N SER A 277 9.92 -1.23 -15.26
CA SER A 277 9.91 0.22 -15.49
C SER A 277 9.00 0.85 -14.43
N PRO A 278 9.46 0.94 -13.17
CA PRO A 278 8.64 1.44 -12.09
C PRO A 278 8.31 2.92 -12.28
N GLY A 279 7.07 3.30 -11.95
CA GLY A 279 6.62 4.66 -12.14
C GLY A 279 5.43 5.05 -11.27
N ILE A 280 5.24 6.36 -11.11
CA ILE A 280 4.11 6.96 -10.40
C ILE A 280 3.27 7.75 -11.39
N TYR A 281 1.96 7.61 -11.30
CA TYR A 281 0.98 8.36 -12.08
C TYR A 281 0.40 9.49 -11.25
N PHE A 282 0.54 10.72 -11.75
CA PHE A 282 0.14 11.94 -11.05
C PHE A 282 -1.06 12.61 -11.71
N ASP A 283 -1.96 13.13 -10.89
CA ASP A 283 -2.96 14.13 -11.23
C ASP A 283 -2.47 15.48 -10.70
N GLY A 284 -1.87 16.27 -11.56
CA GLY A 284 -1.13 17.46 -11.14
C GLY A 284 0.02 17.09 -10.19
N LYS A 285 -0.13 17.43 -8.91
CA LYS A 285 0.87 17.11 -7.85
C LYS A 285 0.46 15.93 -6.96
N GLU A 286 -0.73 15.38 -7.17
CA GLU A 286 -1.25 14.28 -6.34
C GLU A 286 -0.93 12.93 -6.97
N PRO A 287 -0.17 12.05 -6.28
CA PRO A 287 0.08 10.71 -6.77
C PRO A 287 -1.21 9.88 -6.65
N LYS A 288 -1.67 9.32 -7.76
CA LYS A 288 -2.89 8.51 -7.85
C LYS A 288 -2.61 7.03 -7.78
N GLU A 289 -1.64 6.57 -8.57
CA GLU A 289 -1.28 5.17 -8.68
C GLU A 289 0.23 5.01 -8.89
N PHE A 290 0.76 3.84 -8.60
CA PHE A 290 2.09 3.44 -8.99
C PHE A 290 2.09 2.00 -9.51
N SER A 291 3.07 1.66 -10.32
CA SER A 291 3.20 0.33 -10.89
C SER A 291 4.66 0.01 -11.18
N ALA A 292 4.97 -1.29 -11.24
CA ALA A 292 6.28 -1.78 -11.66
C ALA A 292 6.43 -1.86 -13.19
N LEU A 293 5.31 -1.84 -13.93
CA LEU A 293 5.23 -1.84 -15.38
C LEU A 293 4.32 -0.71 -15.86
N PRO A 294 4.46 -0.22 -17.10
CA PRO A 294 3.59 0.81 -17.64
C PRO A 294 2.11 0.40 -17.64
N LEU A 295 1.23 1.39 -17.37
CA LEU A 295 -0.22 1.26 -17.44
C LEU A 295 -0.74 2.15 -18.57
N SER A 296 -1.07 1.56 -19.71
CA SER A 296 -1.47 2.29 -20.92
C SER A 296 -2.86 2.93 -20.80
N HIS A 297 -3.73 2.37 -19.95
CA HIS A 297 -5.07 2.90 -19.74
C HIS A 297 -5.09 4.16 -18.83
N PHE A 298 -3.99 4.54 -18.21
CA PHE A 298 -3.87 5.76 -17.38
C PHE A 298 -3.56 7.01 -18.20
N VAL A 299 -4.24 7.19 -19.36
CA VAL A 299 -3.98 8.28 -20.34
C VAL A 299 -4.17 9.70 -19.79
N ASN A 300 -4.97 9.87 -18.75
CA ASN A 300 -5.26 11.18 -18.15
C ASN A 300 -4.28 11.61 -17.06
N TYR A 301 -3.28 10.78 -16.74
CA TYR A 301 -2.32 11.03 -15.69
C TYR A 301 -0.92 11.19 -16.26
N THR A 302 -0.10 12.01 -15.59
CA THR A 302 1.32 12.14 -15.95
C THR A 302 2.11 11.04 -15.28
N ARG A 303 2.73 10.15 -16.07
CA ARG A 303 3.64 9.13 -15.56
C ARG A 303 5.03 9.71 -15.36
N VAL A 304 5.59 9.52 -14.18
CA VAL A 304 6.99 9.78 -13.87
C VAL A 304 7.66 8.43 -13.62
N GLU A 305 8.68 8.13 -14.38
CA GLU A 305 9.47 6.91 -14.28
C GLU A 305 10.62 7.08 -13.29
N TYR A 306 11.00 6.00 -12.63
CA TYR A 306 12.08 5.95 -11.64
C TYR A 306 12.96 4.75 -11.91
N ASP A 307 14.25 4.88 -11.60
CA ASP A 307 15.21 3.77 -11.73
C ASP A 307 15.07 2.71 -10.63
N SER A 308 14.30 3.01 -9.57
CA SER A 308 14.18 2.19 -8.38
C SER A 308 12.72 2.10 -7.93
N VAL A 309 12.22 0.88 -7.75
CA VAL A 309 10.89 0.66 -7.17
C VAL A 309 10.85 1.08 -5.68
N SER A 310 11.97 0.98 -4.97
CA SER A 310 12.08 1.50 -3.61
C SER A 310 11.85 3.01 -3.55
N GLU A 311 12.38 3.77 -4.51
CA GLU A 311 12.16 5.21 -4.63
C GLU A 311 10.69 5.54 -4.97
N VAL A 312 10.07 4.76 -5.86
CA VAL A 312 8.63 4.87 -6.15
C VAL A 312 7.81 4.71 -4.88
N LEU A 313 8.06 3.65 -4.11
CA LEU A 313 7.33 3.36 -2.87
C LEU A 313 7.53 4.47 -1.83
N GLU A 314 8.76 4.89 -1.59
CA GLU A 314 9.07 5.95 -0.63
C GLU A 314 8.41 7.28 -1.05
N THR A 315 8.50 7.66 -2.32
CA THR A 315 7.93 8.90 -2.86
C THR A 315 6.41 8.88 -2.81
N TYR A 316 5.79 7.82 -3.29
CA TYR A 316 4.33 7.68 -3.34
C TYR A 316 3.71 7.79 -1.95
N TYR A 317 4.18 6.98 -1.00
CA TYR A 317 3.59 6.93 0.33
C TYR A 317 3.92 8.15 1.19
N SER A 318 5.13 8.71 1.09
CA SER A 318 5.47 9.95 1.80
C SER A 318 4.64 11.14 1.30
N THR A 319 4.43 11.26 0.00
CA THR A 319 3.62 12.32 -0.61
C THR A 319 2.15 12.18 -0.23
N ARG A 320 1.58 10.97 -0.30
CA ARG A 320 0.18 10.72 0.15
C ARG A 320 -0.02 11.02 1.62
N SER A 321 0.91 10.59 2.47
CA SER A 321 0.87 10.88 3.90
C SER A 321 0.89 12.39 4.17
N LEU A 322 1.76 13.13 3.47
CA LEU A 322 1.83 14.58 3.58
C LEU A 322 0.51 15.24 3.15
N ILE A 323 -0.04 14.87 2.00
CA ILE A 323 -1.32 15.39 1.49
C ILE A 323 -2.46 15.11 2.48
N THR A 324 -2.53 13.88 3.01
CA THR A 324 -3.55 13.50 3.99
C THR A 324 -3.45 14.34 5.26
N ARG A 325 -2.23 14.55 5.78
CA ARG A 325 -2.00 15.41 6.96
C ARG A 325 -2.39 16.86 6.70
N ILE A 326 -2.09 17.40 5.52
CA ILE A 326 -2.49 18.77 5.13
C ILE A 326 -4.02 18.87 5.05
N ARG A 327 -4.69 17.89 4.42
CA ARG A 327 -6.15 17.86 4.33
C ARG A 327 -6.79 17.81 5.72
N GLN A 328 -6.31 16.94 6.61
CA GLN A 328 -6.82 16.83 7.99
C GLN A 328 -6.69 18.14 8.73
N LYS A 329 -5.50 18.75 8.75
CA LYS A 329 -5.28 20.05 9.38
C LYS A 329 -6.16 21.15 8.79
N SER A 330 -6.40 21.13 7.48
CA SER A 330 -7.30 22.09 6.82
C SER A 330 -8.76 21.91 7.26
N VAL A 331 -9.23 20.68 7.48
CA VAL A 331 -10.55 20.38 8.01
C VAL A 331 -10.68 20.89 9.44
N ASP A 332 -9.69 20.63 10.29
CA ASP A 332 -9.66 21.07 11.68
C ASP A 332 -9.72 22.60 11.78
N LEU A 333 -8.87 23.31 11.00
CA LEU A 333 -8.88 24.77 10.94
C LEU A 333 -10.23 25.32 10.44
N ARG A 334 -10.81 24.72 9.42
CA ARG A 334 -12.11 25.13 8.89
C ARG A 334 -13.21 24.96 9.93
N HIS A 335 -13.19 23.87 10.70
CA HIS A 335 -14.12 23.63 11.79
C HIS A 335 -13.98 24.70 12.90
N VAL A 336 -12.77 25.04 13.31
CA VAL A 336 -12.51 26.10 14.30
C VAL A 336 -13.04 27.44 13.81
N VAL A 337 -12.76 27.84 12.58
CA VAL A 337 -13.23 29.09 11.99
C VAL A 337 -14.76 29.10 11.87
N GLN A 338 -15.37 28.01 11.42
CA GLN A 338 -16.81 27.87 11.31
C GLN A 338 -17.50 28.04 12.67
N THR A 339 -16.99 27.38 13.70
CA THR A 339 -17.51 27.47 15.07
C THR A 339 -17.40 28.90 15.63
N ALA A 340 -16.27 29.57 15.38
CA ALA A 340 -16.07 30.96 15.80
C ALA A 340 -17.05 31.91 15.05
N LEU A 341 -17.23 31.70 13.75
CA LEU A 341 -18.20 32.47 12.94
C LEU A 341 -19.62 32.32 13.45
N GLU A 342 -20.07 31.11 13.72
CA GLU A 342 -21.42 30.83 14.24
C GLU A 342 -21.64 31.44 15.61
N ARG A 343 -20.66 31.39 16.52
CA ARG A 343 -20.71 32.05 17.81
C ARG A 343 -20.85 33.57 17.66
N ASN A 344 -20.03 34.18 16.82
CA ASN A 344 -20.07 35.62 16.57
C ASN A 344 -21.37 36.05 15.92
N ARG A 345 -21.91 35.26 14.98
CA ARG A 345 -23.22 35.53 14.35
C ARG A 345 -24.35 35.50 15.37
N LYS A 346 -24.40 34.48 16.26
CA LYS A 346 -25.39 34.41 17.33
C LYS A 346 -25.28 35.58 18.29
N LYS A 347 -24.04 36.00 18.63
CA LYS A 347 -23.80 37.15 19.49
C LYS A 347 -24.26 38.44 18.80
N TYR A 348 -23.99 38.62 17.55
CA TYR A 348 -24.42 39.77 16.76
C TYR A 348 -25.95 39.86 16.66
N ASP A 349 -26.61 38.75 16.35
CA ASP A 349 -28.09 38.68 16.32
C ASP A 349 -28.74 39.03 17.68
N LEU A 350 -28.14 38.57 18.78
CA LEU A 350 -28.57 38.90 20.12
C LEU A 350 -28.40 40.40 20.41
N GLN A 351 -27.25 40.97 20.05
CA GLN A 351 -27.01 42.42 20.24
C GLN A 351 -27.97 43.29 19.41
N LEU A 352 -28.31 42.89 18.21
CA LEU A 352 -29.31 43.57 17.38
C LEU A 352 -30.69 43.55 18.01
N ARG A 353 -31.10 42.42 18.61
CA ARG A 353 -32.36 42.32 19.33
C ARG A 353 -32.38 43.25 20.58
N GLN A 354 -31.30 43.25 21.35
CA GLN A 354 -31.14 44.11 22.52
C GLN A 354 -31.17 45.60 22.11
N LEU A 355 -30.54 45.98 21.00
CA LEU A 355 -30.59 47.34 20.49
C LEU A 355 -32.03 47.77 20.16
N LYS A 356 -32.75 46.89 19.42
CA LYS A 356 -34.16 47.14 19.06
C LYS A 356 -35.09 47.24 20.28
N ASP A 357 -34.84 46.42 21.29
CA ASP A 357 -35.58 46.50 22.57
C ASP A 357 -35.26 47.79 23.32
N THR A 358 -34.06 48.33 23.23
CA THR A 358 -33.66 49.60 23.81
C THR A 358 -34.39 50.79 23.13
N GLU A 359 -34.46 50.79 21.79
CA GLU A 359 -35.23 51.77 21.03
C GLU A 359 -36.72 51.76 21.42
N ASN A 360 -37.31 50.59 21.65
CA ASN A 360 -38.71 50.50 22.12
C ASN A 360 -38.85 51.03 23.54
N ARG A 361 -37.88 50.79 24.44
CA ARG A 361 -37.88 51.35 25.80
C ARG A 361 -37.87 52.89 25.80
N GLU A 362 -37.09 53.52 24.93
CA GLU A 362 -37.07 54.97 24.82
C GLU A 362 -38.42 55.50 24.33
N LYS A 363 -39.10 54.88 23.39
CA LYS A 363 -40.45 55.23 22.95
C LYS A 363 -41.44 55.15 24.12
N PHE A 364 -41.40 54.10 24.91
CA PHE A 364 -42.26 53.97 26.07
C PHE A 364 -41.97 55.00 27.16
N LYS A 365 -40.72 55.43 27.35
CA LYS A 365 -40.34 56.50 28.23
C LYS A 365 -40.96 57.83 27.77
N VAL A 366 -40.85 58.16 26.49
CA VAL A 366 -41.48 59.37 25.90
C VAL A 366 -42.98 59.32 26.04
N TYR A 367 -43.65 58.18 25.83
CA TYR A 367 -45.09 58.04 26.03
C TYR A 367 -45.49 58.22 27.50
N GLY A 368 -44.69 57.74 28.46
CA GLY A 368 -44.93 57.94 29.92
C GLY A 368 -44.77 59.39 30.33
N GLU A 369 -43.84 60.14 29.72
CA GLU A 369 -43.68 61.59 29.97
C GLU A 369 -44.75 62.44 29.31
N LEU A 370 -45.47 61.97 28.27
CA LEU A 370 -46.58 62.64 27.64
C LEU A 370 -47.95 62.43 28.37
N ILE A 371 -48.04 61.46 29.28
CA ILE A 371 -49.20 61.06 29.98
C ILE A 371 -49.23 61.73 31.41
N ASN A 372 -48.07 62.17 31.89
CA ASN A 372 -47.91 62.93 33.11
C ASN A 372 -47.94 64.47 32.82
#